data_81c6bcc68837ae9135aced0b2c59f50b
#
_entry.id   81c6bcc68837ae9135aced0b2c59f50b
#
_cell.length_a   1.000
_cell.length_b   1.000
_cell.length_c   1.000
_cell.angle_alpha   90.00
_cell.angle_beta   90.00
_cell.angle_gamma   90.00
#
_symmetry.space_group_name_H-M   'P 1'
#
loop_
_entity.id
_entity.type
_entity.pdbx_description
1 polymer ?
#
loop_
_entity_poly.entity_id
_entity_poly.type
_entity_poly.pdbx_seq_one_letter_code
_entity_poly.pdbx_strand_id
1 'polypeptide(L)'
;MNTTERRRFEALMADRRAIELAAAWLRQNASQENYAGLSDHSRALQIALLLDSLSLQLDRVPSGLRIEAVRVAEWLVGGSANVRF
;
A
#
# COMPACT_ATOMS: atom_id res chain seq x y z
N MET A 1 -20.30 11.02 -16.55
CA MET A 1 -20.11 9.91 -15.59
C MET A 1 -21.29 9.87 -14.65
N ASN A 2 -21.92 8.73 -14.48
CA ASN A 2 -23.04 8.61 -13.54
C ASN A 2 -22.51 8.43 -12.11
N THR A 3 -23.42 8.47 -11.13
CA THR A 3 -23.04 8.39 -9.70
C THR A 3 -22.28 7.11 -9.37
N THR A 4 -22.71 5.97 -9.93
CA THR A 4 -22.05 4.68 -9.67
C THR A 4 -20.63 4.67 -10.22
N GLU A 5 -20.44 5.15 -11.44
CA GLU A 5 -19.11 5.22 -12.05
C GLU A 5 -18.19 6.16 -11.28
N ARG A 6 -18.72 7.29 -10.82
CA ARG A 6 -17.96 8.23 -10.01
C ARG A 6 -17.49 7.58 -8.71
N ARG A 7 -18.37 6.85 -8.03
CA ARG A 7 -18.03 6.17 -6.78
C ARG A 7 -16.96 5.12 -7.00
N ARG A 8 -17.04 4.37 -8.10
CA ARG A 8 -16.03 3.38 -8.44
C ARG A 8 -14.68 4.03 -8.70
N PHE A 9 -14.70 5.14 -9.43
CA PHE A 9 -13.49 5.89 -9.74
C PHE A 9 -12.87 6.44 -8.46
N GLU A 10 -13.66 7.05 -7.60
CA GLU A 10 -13.18 7.61 -6.34
C GLU A 10 -12.62 6.52 -5.43
N ALA A 11 -13.28 5.36 -5.36
CA ALA A 11 -12.78 4.23 -4.59
C ALA A 11 -11.45 3.73 -5.12
N LEU A 12 -11.31 3.62 -6.44
CA LEU A 12 -10.06 3.21 -7.08
C LEU A 12 -8.93 4.19 -6.77
N MET A 13 -9.21 5.48 -6.85
CA MET A 13 -8.20 6.50 -6.58
C MET A 13 -7.82 6.52 -5.10
N ALA A 14 -8.77 6.31 -4.20
CA ALA A 14 -8.48 6.22 -2.77
C ALA A 14 -7.61 5.00 -2.45
N ASP A 15 -7.90 3.87 -3.07
CA ASP A 15 -7.12 2.65 -2.89
C ASP A 15 -5.70 2.83 -3.42
N ARG A 16 -5.57 3.43 -4.60
CA ARG A 16 -4.26 3.73 -5.19
C ARG A 16 -3.43 4.61 -4.26
N ARG A 17 -4.05 5.66 -3.73
CA ARG A 17 -3.37 6.57 -2.82
C ARG A 17 -2.89 5.87 -1.56
N ALA A 18 -3.73 4.99 -0.99
CA ALA A 18 -3.35 4.24 0.20
C ALA A 18 -2.12 3.35 -0.06
N ILE A 19 -2.10 2.68 -1.21
CA ILE A 19 -0.98 1.82 -1.59
C ILE A 19 0.28 2.64 -1.84
N GLU A 20 0.17 3.75 -2.56
CA GLU A 20 1.31 4.64 -2.83
C GLU A 20 1.89 5.23 -1.55
N LEU A 21 1.03 5.65 -0.63
CA LEU A 21 1.48 6.19 0.66
C LEU A 21 2.20 5.13 1.48
N ALA A 22 1.69 3.89 1.48
CA ALA A 22 2.34 2.80 2.18
C ALA A 22 3.73 2.49 1.60
N ALA A 23 3.86 2.50 0.27
CA ALA A 23 5.14 2.28 -0.39
C ALA A 23 6.14 3.38 -0.03
N ALA A 24 5.72 4.64 -0.08
CA ALA A 24 6.58 5.77 0.27
C ALA A 24 6.97 5.71 1.75
N TRP A 25 6.02 5.41 2.62
CA TRP A 25 6.25 5.27 4.06
C TRP A 25 7.29 4.18 4.33
N LEU A 26 7.14 3.03 3.67
CA LEU A 26 8.04 1.90 3.86
C LEU A 26 9.47 2.22 3.42
N ARG A 27 9.64 2.90 2.28
CA ARG A 27 10.96 3.33 1.83
C ARG A 27 11.61 4.29 2.82
N GLN A 28 10.85 5.26 3.29
CA GLN A 28 11.36 6.26 4.23
C GLN A 28 11.78 5.60 5.54
N ASN A 29 10.97 4.70 6.05
CA ASN A 29 11.28 4.01 7.30
C ASN A 29 12.41 3.00 7.15
N ALA A 30 12.52 2.35 6.00
CA ALA A 30 13.62 1.44 5.73
C ALA A 30 14.97 2.17 5.74
N SER A 31 15.01 3.41 5.27
CA SER A 31 16.23 4.22 5.30
C SER A 31 16.64 4.57 6.73
N GLN A 32 15.72 4.45 7.69
CA GLN A 32 15.96 4.69 9.12
C GLN A 32 16.01 3.38 9.91
N GLU A 33 16.25 2.27 9.22
CA GLU A 33 16.36 0.94 9.80
C GLU A 33 15.05 0.43 10.44
N ASN A 34 13.93 0.99 10.05
CA ASN A 34 12.61 0.52 10.47
C ASN A 34 11.95 -0.23 9.31
N TYR A 35 11.90 -1.54 9.40
CA TYR A 35 11.46 -2.40 8.30
C TYR A 35 10.02 -2.90 8.45
N ALA A 36 9.25 -2.30 9.35
CA ALA A 36 7.82 -2.62 9.56
C ALA A 36 7.60 -4.12 9.83
N GLY A 37 8.50 -4.75 10.59
CA GLY A 37 8.41 -6.17 10.90
C GLY A 37 9.00 -7.09 9.83
N LEU A 38 9.47 -6.55 8.72
CA LEU A 38 10.14 -7.32 7.69
C LEU A 38 11.58 -7.60 8.11
N SER A 39 12.20 -8.62 7.50
CA SER A 39 13.47 -9.13 8.00
C SER A 39 14.65 -8.20 7.78
N ASP A 40 14.63 -7.36 6.74
CA ASP A 40 15.75 -6.49 6.44
C ASP A 40 15.37 -5.39 5.46
N HIS A 41 16.33 -4.50 5.19
CA HIS A 41 16.18 -3.37 4.30
C HIS A 41 15.80 -3.79 2.87
N SER A 42 16.45 -4.83 2.37
CA SER A 42 16.20 -5.31 1.01
C SER A 42 14.76 -5.79 0.83
N ARG A 43 14.25 -6.53 1.81
CA ARG A 43 12.87 -7.00 1.76
C ARG A 43 11.87 -5.87 1.86
N ALA A 44 12.15 -4.87 2.70
CA ALA A 44 11.29 -3.71 2.79
C ALA A 44 11.20 -2.98 1.45
N LEU A 45 12.33 -2.81 0.76
CA LEU A 45 12.35 -2.17 -0.55
C LEU A 45 11.64 -3.01 -1.61
N GLN A 46 11.75 -4.33 -1.55
CA GLN A 46 11.05 -5.22 -2.47
C GLN A 46 9.52 -5.10 -2.30
N ILE A 47 9.05 -5.04 -1.07
CA ILE A 47 7.61 -4.86 -0.81
C ILE A 47 7.16 -3.48 -1.29
N ALA A 48 7.95 -2.43 -1.06
CA ALA A 48 7.63 -1.10 -1.55
C ALA A 48 7.51 -1.09 -3.08
N LEU A 49 8.43 -1.76 -3.76
CA LEU A 49 8.40 -1.87 -5.21
C LEU A 49 7.15 -2.62 -5.70
N LEU A 50 6.79 -3.70 -5.01
CA LEU A 50 5.57 -4.44 -5.32
C LEU A 50 4.32 -3.55 -5.18
N LEU A 51 4.25 -2.79 -4.10
CA LEU A 51 3.13 -1.88 -3.88
C LEU A 51 3.05 -0.80 -4.95
N ASP A 52 4.18 -0.22 -5.35
CA ASP A 52 4.23 0.75 -6.43
C ASP A 52 3.74 0.14 -7.74
N SER A 53 4.20 -1.06 -8.05
CA SER A 53 3.80 -1.76 -9.28
C SER A 53 2.29 -2.02 -9.29
N LEU A 54 1.74 -2.42 -8.15
CA LEU A 54 0.30 -2.62 -8.01
C LEU A 54 -0.47 -1.31 -8.20
N SER A 55 0.02 -0.21 -7.63
CA SER A 55 -0.67 1.07 -7.72
C SER A 55 -0.76 1.56 -9.17
N LEU A 56 0.27 1.31 -9.97
CA LEU A 56 0.28 1.71 -11.38
C LEU A 56 -0.72 0.93 -12.23
N GLN A 57 -1.08 -0.27 -11.83
CA GLN A 57 -1.97 -1.16 -12.59
C GLN A 57 -3.24 -1.51 -11.82
N LEU A 58 -3.60 -0.70 -10.85
CA LEU A 58 -4.67 -1.05 -9.92
C LEU A 58 -6.02 -1.22 -10.61
N ASP A 59 -6.26 -0.49 -11.68
CA ASP A 59 -7.47 -0.60 -12.48
C ASP A 59 -7.57 -1.96 -13.21
N ARG A 60 -6.45 -2.66 -13.37
CA ARG A 60 -6.39 -3.98 -14.03
C ARG A 60 -6.33 -5.13 -13.04
N VAL A 61 -6.19 -4.83 -11.76
CA VAL A 61 -6.09 -5.84 -10.72
C VAL A 61 -7.50 -6.29 -10.34
N PRO A 62 -7.74 -7.61 -10.22
CA PRO A 62 -9.05 -8.10 -9.74
C PRO A 62 -9.41 -7.47 -8.39
N SER A 63 -10.70 -7.21 -8.19
CA SER A 63 -11.16 -6.49 -6.99
C SER A 63 -10.77 -7.16 -5.68
N GLY A 64 -10.80 -8.49 -5.63
CA GLY A 64 -10.37 -9.21 -4.43
C GLY A 64 -8.92 -8.98 -4.08
N LEU A 65 -8.05 -8.98 -5.09
CA LEU A 65 -6.63 -8.71 -4.90
C LEU A 65 -6.39 -7.26 -4.53
N ARG A 66 -7.16 -6.33 -5.11
CA ARG A 66 -7.07 -4.91 -4.76
C ARG A 66 -7.40 -4.68 -3.28
N ILE A 67 -8.45 -5.33 -2.79
CA ILE A 67 -8.84 -5.25 -1.39
C ILE A 67 -7.71 -5.74 -0.48
N GLU A 68 -7.11 -6.87 -0.84
CA GLU A 68 -5.99 -7.42 -0.05
C GLU A 68 -4.77 -6.50 -0.09
N ALA A 69 -4.49 -5.88 -1.23
CA ALA A 69 -3.38 -4.93 -1.34
C ALA A 69 -3.59 -3.73 -0.42
N VAL A 70 -4.82 -3.21 -0.36
CA VAL A 70 -5.14 -2.11 0.55
C VAL A 70 -4.99 -2.53 2.01
N ARG A 71 -5.42 -3.75 2.34
CA ARG A 71 -5.26 -4.27 3.70
C ARG A 71 -3.79 -4.38 4.10
N VAL A 72 -2.94 -4.86 3.19
CA VAL A 72 -1.50 -4.92 3.43
C VAL A 72 -0.94 -3.52 3.64
N ALA A 73 -1.34 -2.57 2.80
CA ALA A 73 -0.90 -1.18 2.92
C ALA A 73 -1.28 -0.59 4.28
N GLU A 74 -2.51 -0.77 4.69
CA GLU A 74 -3.00 -0.29 5.99
C GLU A 74 -2.28 -0.97 7.14
N TRP A 75 -2.05 -2.28 7.02
CA TRP A 75 -1.33 -3.04 8.03
C TRP A 75 0.11 -2.55 8.19
N LEU A 76 0.80 -2.29 7.10
CA LEU A 76 2.18 -1.82 7.15
C LEU A 76 2.28 -0.50 7.92
N VAL A 77 1.44 0.45 7.58
CA VAL A 77 1.47 1.77 8.20
C VAL A 77 0.92 1.71 9.63
N GLY A 78 -0.26 1.15 9.80
CA GLY A 78 -0.94 1.09 11.10
C GLY A 78 -0.29 0.13 12.07
N GLY A 79 0.10 -1.06 11.59
CA GLY A 79 0.75 -2.07 12.41
C GLY A 79 2.07 -1.61 12.97
N SER A 80 2.83 -0.87 12.16
CA SER A 80 4.11 -0.32 12.60
C SER A 80 3.91 0.73 13.70
N ALA A 81 2.85 1.52 13.62
CA ALA A 81 2.53 2.48 14.66
C ALA A 81 2.13 1.81 15.97
N ASN A 82 1.60 0.58 15.91
CA ASN A 82 1.11 -0.15 17.06
C ASN A 82 2.15 -1.04 17.73
N VAL A 83 3.28 -1.24 17.09
CA VAL A 83 4.31 -2.18 17.57
C VAL A 83 4.95 -1.74 18.88
N ARG A 84 4.88 -0.50 19.20
CA ARG A 84 5.55 0.04 20.39
C ARG A 84 4.82 -0.15 21.71
N PHE A 85 3.68 -0.75 21.70
CA PHE A 85 2.99 -1.01 22.98
C PHE A 85 3.50 -2.23 23.69
#